data_133e03b3ede87a84ac0159c6386cebf6
#
_entry.id   133e03b3ede87a84ac0159c6386cebf6
#
_cell.length_a   1.000
_cell.length_b   1.000
_cell.length_c   1.000
_cell.angle_alpha   90.00
_cell.angle_beta   90.00
_cell.angle_gamma   90.00
#
_symmetry.space_group_name_H-M   'P 1'
#
loop_
_entity.id
_entity.type
_entity.pdbx_description
1 polymer ?
#
loop_
_entity_poly.entity_id
_entity_poly.type
_entity_poly.pdbx_seq_one_letter_code
_entity_poly.pdbx_strand_id
1 'polypeptide(L)'
;MIEIQRVTAETEPLFAQADERRLDSEDVAVRIAKGGFTLEYRPRPNALWNIVSRDEAEEAALCAGEKFIALLDGEPAGRVALRIGEHRLARVDGLCVPLALRHRGAGRAMLAFAENWARERGLRGLCAETSDFNAGACQFLTGCGYALGGIDALRYVCASPEMRKAPALREMALFFYKMI
;
A
#
# COMPACT_ATOMS: atom_id res chain seq x y z
N MET A 1 -1.79 8.21 -21.70
CA MET A 1 -2.26 9.17 -20.67
C MET A 1 -2.82 8.39 -19.49
N ILE A 2 -2.58 8.81 -18.23
CA ILE A 2 -3.17 8.14 -17.06
C ILE A 2 -4.38 8.93 -16.59
N GLU A 3 -5.51 8.24 -16.46
CA GLU A 3 -6.76 8.77 -15.96
C GLU A 3 -7.20 8.00 -14.72
N ILE A 4 -7.72 8.69 -13.70
CA ILE A 4 -8.24 8.05 -12.49
C ILE A 4 -9.75 8.25 -12.46
N GLN A 5 -10.48 7.15 -12.39
CA GLN A 5 -11.94 7.16 -12.37
C GLN A 5 -12.48 6.47 -11.12
N ARG A 6 -13.63 6.93 -10.63
CA ARG A 6 -14.36 6.23 -9.58
C ARG A 6 -14.91 4.92 -10.13
N VAL A 7 -14.80 3.86 -9.34
CA VAL A 7 -15.33 2.55 -9.71
C VAL A 7 -16.86 2.61 -9.79
N THR A 8 -17.39 2.05 -10.88
CA THR A 8 -18.81 1.87 -11.13
C THR A 8 -19.17 0.38 -11.06
N ALA A 9 -20.44 0.03 -11.12
CA ALA A 9 -20.87 -1.36 -11.19
C ALA A 9 -20.24 -2.12 -12.38
N GLU A 10 -19.95 -1.43 -13.48
CA GLU A 10 -19.33 -2.01 -14.68
C GLU A 10 -17.83 -2.27 -14.49
N THR A 11 -17.14 -1.41 -13.73
CA THR A 11 -15.69 -1.51 -13.48
C THR A 11 -15.33 -2.23 -12.17
N GLU A 12 -16.31 -2.56 -11.32
CA GLU A 12 -16.07 -3.32 -10.07
C GLU A 12 -15.34 -4.66 -10.31
N PRO A 13 -15.65 -5.46 -11.35
CA PRO A 13 -14.91 -6.69 -11.63
C PRO A 13 -13.41 -6.42 -11.92
N LEU A 14 -13.08 -5.31 -12.58
CA LEU A 14 -11.69 -4.93 -12.87
C LEU A 14 -10.95 -4.53 -11.60
N PHE A 15 -11.64 -3.85 -10.69
CA PHE A 15 -11.10 -3.52 -9.37
C PHE A 15 -10.79 -4.79 -8.56
N ALA A 16 -11.70 -5.77 -8.57
CA ALA A 16 -11.55 -7.01 -7.81
C ALA A 16 -10.43 -7.93 -8.35
N GLN A 17 -10.17 -7.91 -9.67
CA GLN A 17 -9.21 -8.80 -10.34
C GLN A 17 -7.78 -8.27 -10.40
N ALA A 18 -7.45 -7.19 -9.67
CA ALA A 18 -6.11 -6.62 -9.72
C ALA A 18 -5.04 -7.64 -9.30
N ASP A 19 -3.95 -7.73 -10.08
CA ASP A 19 -2.81 -8.59 -9.81
C ASP A 19 -2.01 -8.08 -8.60
N GLU A 20 -2.06 -8.80 -7.49
CA GLU A 20 -1.45 -8.44 -6.22
C GLU A 20 -0.11 -9.12 -5.96
N ARG A 21 0.52 -9.68 -7.00
CA ARG A 21 1.83 -10.31 -6.84
C ARG A 21 2.89 -9.28 -6.44
N ARG A 22 3.70 -9.64 -5.47
CA ARG A 22 4.89 -8.91 -5.05
C ARG A 22 6.13 -9.79 -5.19
N LEU A 23 7.28 -9.17 -5.45
CA LEU A 23 8.57 -9.84 -5.43
C LEU A 23 9.28 -9.47 -4.12
N ASP A 24 9.48 -10.46 -3.26
CA ASP A 24 10.23 -10.33 -2.03
C ASP A 24 11.72 -10.58 -2.32
N SER A 25 12.39 -9.58 -2.87
CA SER A 25 13.81 -9.63 -3.25
C SER A 25 14.76 -9.04 -2.21
N GLU A 26 14.20 -8.30 -1.25
CA GLU A 26 14.96 -7.62 -0.21
C GLU A 26 14.23 -7.72 1.12
N ASP A 27 14.99 -7.79 2.21
CA ASP A 27 14.51 -7.58 3.57
C ASP A 27 14.60 -6.09 3.90
N VAL A 28 13.57 -5.57 4.55
CA VAL A 28 13.58 -4.19 5.05
C VAL A 28 13.84 -4.20 6.55
N ALA A 29 15.02 -3.75 6.95
CA ALA A 29 15.33 -3.54 8.35
C ALA A 29 14.99 -2.10 8.75
N VAL A 30 14.25 -1.95 9.83
CA VAL A 30 13.92 -0.64 10.40
C VAL A 30 14.86 -0.34 11.54
N ARG A 31 15.49 0.84 11.50
CA ARG A 31 16.31 1.37 12.58
C ARG A 31 15.66 2.62 13.17
N ILE A 32 15.68 2.70 14.49
CA ILE A 32 15.29 3.90 15.22
C ILE A 32 16.52 4.78 15.37
N ALA A 33 16.46 5.99 14.87
CA ALA A 33 17.51 6.98 14.99
C ALA A 33 16.95 8.26 15.64
N LYS A 34 17.85 9.16 16.07
CA LYS A 34 17.44 10.45 16.61
C LYS A 34 16.70 11.23 15.51
N GLY A 35 15.40 11.41 15.71
CA GLY A 35 14.53 12.14 14.76
C GLY A 35 13.62 11.26 13.90
N GLY A 36 13.60 9.93 14.06
CA GLY A 36 12.66 9.08 13.36
C GLY A 36 13.15 7.68 13.03
N PHE A 37 12.63 7.14 11.94
CA PHE A 37 12.97 5.82 11.45
C PHE A 37 13.80 5.91 10.18
N THR A 38 14.74 4.98 10.00
CA THR A 38 15.48 4.75 8.75
C THR A 38 15.25 3.33 8.26
N LEU A 39 15.16 3.17 6.94
CA LEU A 39 15.01 1.88 6.29
C LEU A 39 16.33 1.45 5.67
N GLU A 40 16.74 0.22 5.96
CA GLU A 40 17.88 -0.43 5.30
C GLU A 40 17.36 -1.60 4.48
N TYR A 41 17.74 -1.65 3.22
CA TYR A 41 17.34 -2.71 2.29
C TYR A 41 18.48 -3.71 2.14
N ARG A 42 18.21 -4.99 2.37
CA ARG A 42 19.18 -6.07 2.32
C ARG A 42 18.72 -7.11 1.30
N PRO A 43 19.51 -7.37 0.25
CA PRO A 43 19.16 -8.38 -0.74
C PRO A 43 18.91 -9.74 -0.09
N ARG A 44 17.85 -10.43 -0.51
CA ARG A 44 17.60 -11.82 -0.15
C ARG A 44 18.37 -12.74 -1.10
N PRO A 45 18.99 -13.82 -0.60
CA PRO A 45 19.67 -14.80 -1.44
C PRO A 45 18.74 -15.44 -2.48
N ASN A 46 17.47 -15.60 -2.13
CA ASN A 46 16.44 -16.17 -3.00
C ASN A 46 15.24 -15.22 -3.01
N ALA A 47 15.05 -14.54 -4.13
CA ALA A 47 13.86 -13.75 -4.34
C ALA A 47 12.64 -14.65 -4.54
N LEU A 48 11.54 -14.36 -3.84
CA LEU A 48 10.31 -15.15 -3.89
C LEU A 48 9.15 -14.28 -4.40
N TRP A 49 8.37 -14.86 -5.30
CA TRP A 49 7.08 -14.27 -5.67
C TRP A 49 6.01 -14.67 -4.67
N ASN A 50 5.37 -13.70 -4.08
CA ASN A 50 4.25 -13.89 -3.16
C ASN A 50 3.00 -13.18 -3.69
N ILE A 51 1.84 -13.73 -3.32
CA ILE A 51 0.56 -13.05 -3.47
C ILE A 51 0.29 -12.33 -2.15
N VAL A 52 -0.05 -11.07 -2.22
CA VAL A 52 -0.50 -10.32 -1.04
C VAL A 52 -1.84 -10.91 -0.60
N SER A 53 -1.85 -11.60 0.53
CA SER A 53 -3.09 -12.04 1.17
C SER A 53 -3.60 -10.94 2.09
N ARG A 54 -4.92 -10.76 2.13
CA ARG A 54 -5.58 -9.85 3.07
C ARG A 54 -6.33 -10.65 4.12
N ASP A 55 -6.37 -10.11 5.32
CA ASP A 55 -7.29 -10.60 6.33
C ASP A 55 -8.71 -10.00 6.13
N GLU A 56 -9.70 -10.51 6.88
CA GLU A 56 -11.08 -10.05 6.79
C GLU A 56 -11.24 -8.54 7.10
N ALA A 57 -10.42 -8.00 7.99
CA ALA A 57 -10.46 -6.59 8.38
C ALA A 57 -9.90 -5.70 7.26
N GLU A 58 -8.83 -6.12 6.60
CA GLU A 58 -8.25 -5.44 5.44
C GLU A 58 -9.20 -5.46 4.24
N GLU A 59 -9.86 -6.59 4.00
CA GLU A 59 -10.87 -6.70 2.95
C GLU A 59 -12.10 -5.83 3.25
N ALA A 60 -12.56 -5.81 4.50
CA ALA A 60 -13.64 -4.93 4.94
C ALA A 60 -13.26 -3.45 4.81
N ALA A 61 -12.04 -3.07 5.13
CA ALA A 61 -11.53 -1.71 4.97
C ALA A 61 -11.49 -1.29 3.49
N LEU A 62 -11.04 -2.19 2.61
CA LEU A 62 -11.04 -1.98 1.17
C LEU A 62 -12.46 -1.81 0.62
N CYS A 63 -13.41 -2.60 1.12
CA CYS A 63 -14.82 -2.51 0.73
C CYS A 63 -15.50 -1.24 1.25
N ALA A 64 -15.11 -0.73 2.42
CA ALA A 64 -15.68 0.48 3.03
C ALA A 64 -15.15 1.78 2.40
N GLY A 65 -14.03 1.73 1.66
CA GLY A 65 -13.45 2.89 1.01
C GLY A 65 -14.13 3.32 -0.27
N GLU A 66 -13.90 4.56 -0.68
CA GLU A 66 -14.19 4.98 -2.06
C GLU A 66 -13.17 4.34 -3.00
N LYS A 67 -13.65 3.61 -4.00
CA LYS A 67 -12.82 2.81 -4.91
C LYS A 67 -12.53 3.57 -6.19
N PHE A 68 -11.29 3.52 -6.64
CA PHE A 68 -10.83 4.18 -7.87
C PHE A 68 -9.99 3.22 -8.70
N ILE A 69 -10.11 3.33 -10.01
CA ILE A 69 -9.32 2.59 -10.99
C ILE A 69 -8.48 3.59 -11.80
N ALA A 70 -7.22 3.24 -12.02
CA ALA A 70 -6.35 3.95 -12.94
C ALA A 70 -6.44 3.30 -14.32
N LEU A 71 -6.64 4.10 -15.35
CA LEU A 71 -6.59 3.69 -16.74
C LEU A 71 -5.32 4.27 -17.39
N LEU A 72 -4.59 3.45 -18.11
CA LEU A 72 -3.48 3.86 -18.96
C LEU A 72 -3.89 3.66 -20.41
N ASP A 73 -4.04 4.76 -21.13
CA ASP A 73 -4.52 4.76 -22.54
C ASP A 73 -5.85 4.01 -22.74
N GLY A 74 -6.75 4.12 -21.76
CA GLY A 74 -8.06 3.48 -21.73
C GLY A 74 -8.10 2.07 -21.10
N GLU A 75 -6.95 1.46 -20.84
CA GLU A 75 -6.86 0.11 -20.28
C GLU A 75 -6.61 0.13 -18.76
N PRO A 76 -7.20 -0.82 -17.99
CA PRO A 76 -7.01 -0.89 -16.55
C PRO A 76 -5.54 -1.06 -16.16
N ALA A 77 -5.00 -0.12 -15.38
CA ALA A 77 -3.59 -0.07 -15.03
C ALA A 77 -3.31 -0.06 -13.51
N GLY A 78 -4.35 -0.04 -12.69
CA GLY A 78 -4.21 -0.10 -11.26
C GLY A 78 -5.48 0.26 -10.52
N ARG A 79 -5.44 0.10 -9.21
CA ARG A 79 -6.57 0.42 -8.32
C ARG A 79 -6.10 1.04 -7.01
N VAL A 80 -6.97 1.77 -6.35
CA VAL A 80 -6.79 2.27 -5.00
C VAL A 80 -8.15 2.46 -4.33
N ALA A 81 -8.24 2.20 -3.03
CA ALA A 81 -9.35 2.60 -2.20
C ALA A 81 -8.92 3.68 -1.22
N LEU A 82 -9.79 4.66 -1.01
CA LEU A 82 -9.54 5.78 -0.12
C LEU A 82 -10.67 5.90 0.91
N ARG A 83 -10.32 6.06 2.17
CA ARG A 83 -11.29 6.34 3.24
C ARG A 83 -10.75 7.36 4.22
N ILE A 84 -11.64 8.00 4.95
CA ILE A 84 -11.26 8.86 6.07
C ILE A 84 -10.86 7.95 7.23
N GLY A 85 -9.63 8.07 7.69
CA GLY A 85 -9.10 7.36 8.83
C GLY A 85 -9.05 8.24 10.08
N GLU A 86 -8.31 7.76 11.07
CA GLU A 86 -8.09 8.47 12.32
C GLU A 86 -7.25 9.74 12.13
N HIS A 87 -7.29 10.64 13.11
CA HIS A 87 -6.48 11.87 13.16
C HIS A 87 -6.63 12.80 11.94
N ARG A 88 -7.77 12.72 11.24
CA ARG A 88 -8.03 13.47 9.99
C ARG A 88 -7.00 13.14 8.89
N LEU A 89 -6.63 11.89 8.78
CA LEU A 89 -5.79 11.37 7.70
C LEU A 89 -6.64 10.59 6.69
N ALA A 90 -6.29 10.66 5.43
CA ALA A 90 -6.78 9.71 4.44
C ALA A 90 -6.02 8.38 4.58
N ARG A 91 -6.75 7.27 4.64
CA ARG A 91 -6.16 5.93 4.49
C ARG A 91 -6.10 5.59 3.02
N VAL A 92 -4.93 5.16 2.58
CA VAL A 92 -4.70 4.62 1.24
C VAL A 92 -4.69 3.11 1.36
N ASP A 93 -5.80 2.47 0.99
CA ASP A 93 -5.97 1.04 1.10
C ASP A 93 -5.93 0.38 -0.29
N GLY A 94 -5.38 -0.81 -0.39
CA GLY A 94 -5.40 -1.63 -1.60
C GLY A 94 -4.78 -1.03 -2.86
N LEU A 95 -3.82 -0.09 -2.71
CA LEU A 95 -3.08 0.46 -3.85
C LEU A 95 -2.33 -0.67 -4.56
N CYS A 96 -2.71 -0.93 -5.80
CA CYS A 96 -2.14 -2.01 -6.58
C CYS A 96 -1.97 -1.61 -8.04
N VAL A 97 -0.81 -1.97 -8.61
CA VAL A 97 -0.51 -1.86 -10.04
C VAL A 97 -0.08 -3.23 -10.53
N PRO A 98 -0.74 -3.79 -11.57
CA PRO A 98 -0.36 -5.06 -12.16
C PRO A 98 1.11 -5.08 -12.55
N LEU A 99 1.78 -6.22 -12.35
CA LEU A 99 3.23 -6.35 -12.55
C LEU A 99 3.69 -5.85 -13.93
N ALA A 100 2.99 -6.22 -14.98
CA ALA A 100 3.32 -5.83 -16.35
C ALA A 100 3.18 -4.31 -16.63
N LEU A 101 2.48 -3.58 -15.76
CA LEU A 101 2.18 -2.15 -15.91
C LEU A 101 2.91 -1.28 -14.87
N ARG A 102 3.75 -1.89 -14.01
CA ARG A 102 4.58 -1.14 -13.06
C ARG A 102 5.60 -0.24 -13.78
N HIS A 103 6.09 0.74 -13.07
CA HIS A 103 7.06 1.74 -13.55
C HIS A 103 6.57 2.62 -14.70
N ARG A 104 5.27 2.57 -15.06
CA ARG A 104 4.64 3.45 -16.06
C ARG A 104 3.92 4.66 -15.46
N GLY A 105 4.08 4.92 -14.16
CA GLY A 105 3.56 6.11 -13.48
C GLY A 105 2.19 5.93 -12.83
N ALA A 106 1.44 4.84 -13.07
CA ALA A 106 0.08 4.64 -12.53
C ALA A 106 0.02 4.75 -11.00
N GLY A 107 0.92 4.11 -10.27
CA GLY A 107 0.97 4.20 -8.81
C GLY A 107 1.20 5.63 -8.32
N ARG A 108 2.11 6.37 -8.94
CA ARG A 108 2.37 7.78 -8.60
C ARG A 108 1.17 8.67 -8.90
N ALA A 109 0.49 8.45 -10.02
CA ALA A 109 -0.73 9.18 -10.36
C ALA A 109 -1.86 8.92 -9.36
N MET A 110 -2.05 7.67 -8.91
CA MET A 110 -3.04 7.32 -7.89
C MET A 110 -2.72 7.97 -6.53
N LEU A 111 -1.46 8.03 -6.11
CA LEU A 111 -1.10 8.75 -4.88
C LEU A 111 -1.31 10.26 -5.00
N ALA A 112 -0.97 10.86 -6.13
CA ALA A 112 -1.25 12.29 -6.38
C ALA A 112 -2.77 12.59 -6.37
N PHE A 113 -3.57 11.71 -6.95
CA PHE A 113 -5.02 11.76 -6.87
C PHE A 113 -5.51 11.67 -5.42
N ALA A 114 -4.97 10.71 -4.64
CA ALA A 114 -5.32 10.54 -3.23
C ALA A 114 -4.98 11.79 -2.39
N GLU A 115 -3.88 12.47 -2.68
CA GLU A 115 -3.52 13.74 -2.03
C GLU A 115 -4.56 14.84 -2.33
N ASN A 116 -5.01 14.96 -3.57
CA ASN A 116 -6.06 15.92 -3.95
C ASN A 116 -7.40 15.56 -3.29
N TRP A 117 -7.78 14.29 -3.33
CA TRP A 117 -8.97 13.76 -2.66
C TRP A 117 -8.97 14.11 -1.16
N ALA A 118 -7.81 13.99 -0.51
CA ALA A 118 -7.64 14.34 0.90
C ALA A 118 -7.74 15.86 1.15
N ARG A 119 -7.12 16.69 0.30
CA ARG A 119 -7.22 18.17 0.39
C ARG A 119 -8.65 18.67 0.25
N GLU A 120 -9.40 18.15 -0.73
CA GLU A 120 -10.81 18.50 -0.95
C GLU A 120 -11.69 18.22 0.26
N ARG A 121 -11.30 17.24 1.11
CA ARG A 121 -12.00 16.85 2.34
C ARG A 121 -11.43 17.51 3.60
N GLY A 122 -10.48 18.43 3.44
CA GLY A 122 -9.85 19.14 4.55
C GLY A 122 -9.06 18.21 5.50
N LEU A 123 -8.56 17.10 4.98
CA LEU A 123 -7.72 16.18 5.74
C LEU A 123 -6.29 16.73 5.86
N ARG A 124 -5.56 16.29 6.87
CA ARG A 124 -4.22 16.81 7.18
C ARG A 124 -3.09 16.11 6.45
N GLY A 125 -3.37 14.94 5.92
CA GLY A 125 -2.36 14.09 5.28
C GLY A 125 -2.93 12.73 4.93
N LEU A 126 -2.05 11.84 4.53
CA LEU A 126 -2.36 10.47 4.14
C LEU A 126 -1.55 9.49 4.98
N CYS A 127 -2.10 8.30 5.15
CA CYS A 127 -1.43 7.15 5.74
C CYS A 127 -1.62 5.94 4.83
N ALA A 128 -0.53 5.29 4.47
CA ALA A 128 -0.50 4.02 3.75
C ALA A 128 0.18 2.96 4.60
N GLU A 129 -0.36 1.74 4.58
CA GLU A 129 0.21 0.58 5.27
C GLU A 129 0.87 -0.36 4.24
N THR A 130 2.02 -0.90 4.60
CA THR A 130 2.69 -1.98 3.89
C THR A 130 3.46 -2.84 4.89
N SER A 131 4.17 -3.87 4.43
CA SER A 131 4.98 -4.70 5.31
C SER A 131 6.48 -4.52 5.07
N ASP A 132 7.29 -4.94 6.05
CA ASP A 132 8.74 -5.01 5.94
C ASP A 132 9.22 -6.08 4.93
N PHE A 133 8.32 -6.98 4.48
CA PHE A 133 8.59 -7.91 3.39
C PHE A 133 8.33 -7.31 2.01
N ASN A 134 7.69 -6.15 1.93
CA ASN A 134 7.38 -5.47 0.67
C ASN A 134 8.32 -4.27 0.44
N ALA A 135 9.61 -4.58 0.21
CA ALA A 135 10.63 -3.56 -0.05
C ALA A 135 10.25 -2.63 -1.21
N GLY A 136 9.64 -3.18 -2.27
CA GLY A 136 9.19 -2.39 -3.42
C GLY A 136 8.15 -1.33 -3.05
N ALA A 137 7.19 -1.66 -2.18
CA ALA A 137 6.21 -0.67 -1.69
C ALA A 137 6.86 0.36 -0.76
N CYS A 138 7.80 -0.05 0.12
CA CYS A 138 8.55 0.86 0.98
C CYS A 138 9.33 1.88 0.15
N GLN A 139 10.08 1.42 -0.85
CA GLN A 139 10.85 2.28 -1.76
C GLN A 139 9.93 3.21 -2.56
N PHE A 140 8.81 2.69 -3.05
CA PHE A 140 7.82 3.46 -3.81
C PHE A 140 7.21 4.58 -2.95
N LEU A 141 6.73 4.28 -1.75
CA LEU A 141 6.14 5.26 -0.84
C LEU A 141 7.16 6.34 -0.44
N THR A 142 8.38 5.93 -0.08
CA THR A 142 9.47 6.87 0.21
C THR A 142 9.78 7.76 -0.99
N GLY A 143 9.85 7.19 -2.20
CA GLY A 143 10.06 7.93 -3.45
C GLY A 143 8.91 8.84 -3.85
N CYS A 144 7.72 8.69 -3.23
CA CYS A 144 6.58 9.59 -3.36
C CYS A 144 6.48 10.62 -2.22
N GLY A 145 7.49 10.68 -1.34
CA GLY A 145 7.57 11.65 -0.25
C GLY A 145 6.82 11.25 1.01
N TYR A 146 6.48 9.98 1.17
CA TYR A 146 5.96 9.45 2.42
C TYR A 146 7.11 9.09 3.36
N ALA A 147 6.95 9.37 4.63
CA ALA A 147 7.91 9.00 5.68
C ALA A 147 7.33 7.88 6.56
N LEU A 148 8.19 6.93 6.94
CA LEU A 148 7.81 5.94 7.95
C LEU A 148 7.59 6.64 9.28
N GLY A 149 6.38 6.50 9.85
CA GLY A 149 5.98 7.13 11.10
C GLY A 149 5.46 6.17 12.16
N GLY A 150 5.28 4.89 11.81
CA GLY A 150 4.81 3.87 12.74
C GLY A 150 5.16 2.46 12.32
N ILE A 151 5.28 1.57 13.32
CA ILE A 151 5.56 0.15 13.15
C ILE A 151 4.65 -0.62 14.09
N ASP A 152 4.04 -1.69 13.59
CA ASP A 152 3.32 -2.65 14.43
C ASP A 152 3.84 -4.07 14.15
N ALA A 153 4.57 -4.62 15.11
CA ALA A 153 5.16 -5.95 15.01
C ALA A 153 4.15 -7.08 15.26
N LEU A 154 2.95 -6.76 15.71
CA LEU A 154 1.94 -7.75 16.08
C LEU A 154 0.72 -7.77 15.16
N ARG A 155 0.58 -6.77 14.29
CA ARG A 155 -0.59 -6.60 13.44
C ARG A 155 -0.94 -7.88 12.67
N TYR A 156 0.01 -8.40 11.90
CA TYR A 156 -0.22 -9.62 11.11
C TYR A 156 -0.20 -10.90 11.96
N VAL A 157 0.56 -10.91 13.05
CA VAL A 157 0.55 -12.02 14.01
C VAL A 157 -0.82 -12.19 14.69
N CYS A 158 -1.49 -11.08 14.99
CA CYS A 158 -2.83 -11.11 15.56
C CYS A 158 -3.89 -11.51 14.52
N ALA A 159 -3.70 -11.15 13.26
CA ALA A 159 -4.62 -11.44 12.18
C ALA A 159 -4.59 -12.91 11.72
N SER A 160 -3.41 -13.59 11.78
CA SER A 160 -3.25 -14.96 11.30
C SER A 160 -2.77 -15.91 12.40
N PRO A 161 -3.54 -16.98 12.74
CA PRO A 161 -3.11 -18.00 13.69
C PRO A 161 -1.83 -18.75 13.27
N GLU A 162 -1.58 -18.89 11.96
CA GLU A 162 -0.38 -19.55 11.42
C GLU A 162 0.88 -18.74 11.74
N MET A 163 0.81 -17.41 11.63
CA MET A 163 1.91 -16.49 11.93
C MET A 163 2.33 -16.54 13.41
N ARG A 164 1.42 -16.93 14.32
CA ARG A 164 1.74 -17.12 15.75
C ARG A 164 2.69 -18.28 15.99
N LYS A 165 2.66 -19.30 15.11
CA LYS A 165 3.43 -20.55 15.25
C LYS A 165 4.82 -20.49 14.62
N ALA A 166 5.11 -19.48 13.82
CA ALA A 166 6.36 -19.32 13.08
C ALA A 166 7.08 -18.00 13.42
N PRO A 167 7.72 -17.88 14.61
CA PRO A 167 8.33 -16.62 15.06
C PRO A 167 9.42 -16.06 14.13
N ALA A 168 10.03 -16.91 13.32
CA ALA A 168 11.08 -16.51 12.36
C ALA A 168 10.54 -15.80 11.11
N LEU A 169 9.22 -15.83 10.88
CA LEU A 169 8.54 -15.23 9.73
C LEU A 169 7.64 -14.05 10.14
N ARG A 170 7.99 -13.37 11.23
CA ARG A 170 7.18 -12.24 11.72
C ARG A 170 7.29 -11.06 10.78
N GLU A 171 6.30 -10.94 9.92
CA GLU A 171 6.04 -9.77 9.09
C GLU A 171 5.54 -8.62 9.97
N MET A 172 6.11 -7.45 9.84
CA MET A 172 5.73 -6.23 10.57
C MET A 172 4.96 -5.29 9.66
N ALA A 173 3.92 -4.67 10.18
CA ALA A 173 3.25 -3.58 9.49
C ALA A 173 4.05 -2.29 9.63
N LEU A 174 4.24 -1.61 8.51
CA LEU A 174 4.92 -0.33 8.40
C LEU A 174 3.92 0.74 7.93
N PHE A 175 3.78 1.80 8.70
CA PHE A 175 2.85 2.90 8.43
C PHE A 175 3.61 4.12 7.91
N PHE A 176 3.33 4.46 6.65
CA PHE A 176 3.92 5.59 5.97
C PHE A 176 2.95 6.76 5.92
N TYR A 177 3.43 7.95 6.22
CA TYR A 177 2.65 9.17 6.32
C TYR A 177 3.16 10.25 5.38
N LYS A 178 2.25 11.03 4.80
CA LYS A 178 2.55 12.26 4.08
C LYS A 178 1.59 13.35 4.52
N MET A 179 2.13 14.41 5.10
CA MET A 179 1.35 15.61 5.43
C MET A 179 1.16 16.48 4.19
N ILE A 180 -0.03 17.12 4.04
CA ILE A 180 -0.40 17.91 2.84
C ILE A 180 -0.98 19.26 3.22
#